data_42e522fabb032f6b62a3405badb09d23
#
_entry.id   42e522fabb032f6b62a3405badb09d23
#
_cell.length_a   1.000
_cell.length_b   1.000
_cell.length_c   1.000
_cell.angle_alpha   90.00
_cell.angle_beta   90.00
_cell.angle_gamma   90.00
#
_symmetry.space_group_name_H-M   'P 1'
#
loop_
_entity.id
_entity.type
_entity.pdbx_description
1 polymer ?
#
loop_
_entity_poly.entity_id
_entity_poly.type
_entity_poly.pdbx_seq_one_letter_code
_entity_poly.pdbx_strand_id
1 'polypeptide(L)'
;MYSIYTTEVFDDWFTKLKDQQAKRRIQVRIDRVEDGNFGDTEPVGEGVSELRFFFGPGYRIYYCKQGQRVVILLAGGDKSTQSKDIKLA
;
A
#
# COMPACT_ATOMS: atom_id res chain seq x y z
N MET A 1 6.72 -1.86 16.28
CA MET A 1 5.50 -1.13 15.85
C MET A 1 5.88 0.06 14.99
N TYR A 2 5.18 0.26 13.90
CA TYR A 2 5.46 1.33 12.95
C TYR A 2 4.43 2.44 13.07
N SER A 3 4.87 3.68 12.84
CA SER A 3 3.97 4.79 12.58
C SER A 3 3.66 4.81 11.08
N ILE A 4 2.40 4.88 10.73
CA ILE A 4 1.95 4.84 9.33
C ILE A 4 1.59 6.25 8.89
N TYR A 5 2.23 6.73 7.84
CA TYR A 5 1.91 7.99 7.19
C TYR A 5 1.44 7.71 5.77
N THR A 6 0.71 8.64 5.20
CA THR A 6 0.19 8.51 3.84
C THR A 6 0.51 9.77 3.04
N THR A 7 0.53 9.62 1.71
CA THR A 7 0.62 10.75 0.80
C THR A 7 -0.78 11.12 0.30
N GLU A 8 -0.91 12.29 -0.30
CA GLU A 8 -2.17 12.67 -0.95
C GLU A 8 -2.53 11.71 -2.09
N VAL A 9 -1.55 11.20 -2.80
CA VAL A 9 -1.76 10.23 -3.87
C VAL A 9 -2.43 8.97 -3.33
N PHE A 10 -1.91 8.43 -2.21
CA PHE A 10 -2.51 7.28 -1.58
C PHE A 10 -3.91 7.60 -1.05
N ASP A 11 -4.07 8.73 -0.36
CA ASP A 11 -5.34 9.11 0.25
C ASP A 11 -6.44 9.24 -0.80
N ASP A 12 -6.14 9.89 -1.93
CA ASP A 12 -7.10 10.04 -3.03
C ASP A 12 -7.51 8.69 -3.59
N TRP A 13 -6.54 7.81 -3.83
CA TRP A 13 -6.82 6.48 -4.34
C TRP A 13 -7.72 5.70 -3.39
N PHE A 14 -7.39 5.70 -2.10
CA PHE A 14 -8.13 4.94 -1.09
C PHE A 14 -9.55 5.48 -0.92
N THR A 15 -9.68 6.80 -0.88
CA THR A 15 -10.98 7.45 -0.71
C THR A 15 -11.92 7.15 -1.90
N LYS A 16 -11.37 7.05 -3.10
CA LYS A 16 -12.15 6.82 -4.31
C LYS A 16 -12.49 5.35 -4.56
N LEU A 17 -11.98 4.43 -3.77
CA LEU A 17 -12.34 3.03 -3.89
C LEU A 17 -13.84 2.86 -3.62
N LYS A 18 -14.54 2.24 -4.58
CA LYS A 18 -15.99 2.04 -4.47
C LYS A 18 -16.37 0.79 -3.69
N ASP A 19 -15.50 -0.22 -3.71
CA ASP A 19 -15.75 -1.48 -3.04
C ASP A 19 -15.44 -1.35 -1.55
N GLN A 20 -16.50 -1.27 -0.73
CA GLN A 20 -16.35 -1.09 0.71
C GLN A 20 -15.70 -2.29 1.38
N GLN A 21 -15.94 -3.48 0.86
CA GLN A 21 -15.31 -4.69 1.39
C GLN A 21 -13.82 -4.68 1.13
N ALA A 22 -13.40 -4.21 -0.05
CA ALA A 22 -11.99 -4.05 -0.39
C ALA A 22 -11.34 -3.04 0.55
N LYS A 23 -12.00 -1.90 0.82
CA LYS A 23 -11.49 -0.91 1.76
C LYS A 23 -11.23 -1.51 3.13
N ARG A 24 -12.17 -2.30 3.65
CA ARG A 24 -12.01 -2.93 4.97
C ARG A 24 -10.83 -3.90 4.99
N ARG A 25 -10.68 -4.72 3.96
CA ARG A 25 -9.57 -5.66 3.86
C ARG A 25 -8.22 -4.96 3.78
N ILE A 26 -8.17 -3.87 3.02
CA ILE A 26 -6.96 -3.06 2.91
C ILE A 26 -6.62 -2.43 4.25
N GLN A 27 -7.63 -1.88 4.95
CA GLN A 27 -7.40 -1.27 6.26
C GLN A 27 -6.87 -2.28 7.27
N VAL A 28 -7.43 -3.48 7.29
CA VAL A 28 -6.94 -4.56 8.17
C VAL A 28 -5.47 -4.87 7.88
N ARG A 29 -5.10 -4.90 6.60
CA ARG A 29 -3.74 -5.17 6.19
C ARG A 29 -2.79 -4.05 6.65
N ILE A 30 -3.24 -2.79 6.54
CA ILE A 30 -2.47 -1.64 7.00
C ILE A 30 -2.27 -1.71 8.51
N ASP A 31 -3.32 -2.09 9.25
CA ASP A 31 -3.22 -2.24 10.71
C ASP A 31 -2.18 -3.31 11.08
N ARG A 32 -2.10 -4.40 10.32
CA ARG A 32 -1.07 -5.43 10.54
C ARG A 32 0.33 -4.93 10.25
N VAL A 33 0.48 -4.08 9.24
CA VAL A 33 1.78 -3.44 8.95
C VAL A 33 2.22 -2.59 10.12
N GLU A 34 1.30 -1.88 10.75
CA GLU A 34 1.59 -1.10 11.95
C GLU A 34 2.20 -1.98 13.05
N ASP A 35 1.73 -3.21 13.18
CA ASP A 35 2.24 -4.18 14.14
C ASP A 35 3.51 -4.89 13.68
N GLY A 36 4.02 -4.56 12.50
CA GLY A 36 5.22 -5.16 11.94
C GLY A 36 4.98 -6.36 11.05
N ASN A 37 3.73 -6.73 10.80
CA ASN A 37 3.37 -7.85 9.94
C ASN A 37 3.02 -7.34 8.53
N PHE A 38 3.99 -7.42 7.62
CA PHE A 38 3.82 -6.92 6.26
C PHE A 38 3.10 -7.90 5.34
N GLY A 39 3.07 -9.19 5.70
CA GLY A 39 2.43 -10.19 4.85
C GLY A 39 3.13 -10.33 3.51
N ASP A 40 2.35 -10.44 2.44
CA ASP A 40 2.89 -10.61 1.09
C ASP A 40 3.39 -9.27 0.55
N THR A 41 4.71 -9.11 0.53
CA THR A 41 5.36 -7.87 0.12
C THR A 41 6.63 -8.17 -0.65
N GLU A 42 6.96 -7.31 -1.63
CA GLU A 42 8.20 -7.43 -2.40
C GLU A 42 8.74 -6.04 -2.74
N PRO A 43 10.07 -5.90 -2.80
CA PRO A 43 10.66 -4.65 -3.29
C PRO A 43 10.43 -4.49 -4.79
N VAL A 44 10.18 -3.25 -5.21
CA VAL A 44 9.99 -2.92 -6.63
C VAL A 44 11.04 -1.95 -7.15
N GLY A 45 12.04 -1.60 -6.32
CA GLY A 45 13.17 -0.76 -6.70
C GLY A 45 13.16 0.59 -6.02
N GLU A 46 14.33 1.20 -5.95
CA GLU A 46 14.55 2.55 -5.42
C GLU A 46 13.99 2.78 -4.02
N GLY A 47 14.08 1.75 -3.17
CA GLY A 47 13.61 1.85 -1.79
C GLY A 47 12.11 1.71 -1.63
N VAL A 48 11.39 1.44 -2.71
CA VAL A 48 9.94 1.24 -2.70
C VAL A 48 9.64 -0.26 -2.70
N SER A 49 8.64 -0.66 -1.91
CA SER A 49 8.12 -2.02 -1.89
C SER A 49 6.61 -1.99 -2.15
N GLU A 50 6.07 -3.14 -2.50
CA GLU A 50 4.63 -3.28 -2.70
C GLU A 50 4.03 -4.25 -1.69
N LEU A 51 2.83 -3.94 -1.22
CA LEU A 51 1.95 -4.89 -0.53
C LEU A 51 1.01 -5.46 -1.58
N ARG A 52 0.93 -6.77 -1.67
CA ARG A 52 0.11 -7.44 -2.68
C ARG A 52 -1.15 -8.02 -2.08
N PHE A 53 -2.26 -7.86 -2.79
CA PHE A 53 -3.56 -8.35 -2.38
C PHE A 53 -4.09 -9.26 -3.48
N PHE A 54 -4.64 -10.41 -3.11
CA PHE A 54 -5.07 -11.43 -4.07
C PHE A 54 -6.60 -11.54 -4.18
N PHE A 55 -7.28 -10.42 -4.01
CA PHE A 55 -8.72 -10.36 -4.24
C PHE A 55 -9.04 -9.22 -5.19
N GLY A 56 -10.25 -9.27 -5.79
CA GLY A 56 -10.68 -8.26 -6.75
C GLY A 56 -9.71 -8.15 -7.93
N PRO A 57 -9.38 -6.93 -8.37
CA PRO A 57 -8.47 -6.72 -9.50
C PRO A 57 -6.99 -6.92 -9.16
N GLY A 58 -6.66 -7.43 -7.99
CA GLY A 58 -5.27 -7.57 -7.54
C GLY A 58 -4.70 -6.25 -7.06
N TYR A 59 -5.23 -5.73 -5.98
CA TYR A 59 -4.79 -4.44 -5.44
C TYR A 59 -3.32 -4.46 -5.04
N ARG A 60 -2.69 -3.29 -5.14
CA ARG A 60 -1.30 -3.06 -4.74
C ARG A 60 -1.22 -1.77 -3.94
N ILE A 61 -0.41 -1.78 -2.87
CA ILE A 61 -0.08 -0.56 -2.13
C ILE A 61 1.43 -0.44 -2.14
N TYR A 62 1.95 0.70 -2.59
CA TYR A 62 3.38 0.98 -2.66
C TYR A 62 3.78 1.79 -1.45
N TYR A 63 4.87 1.38 -0.82
CA TYR A 63 5.30 2.01 0.42
C TYR A 63 6.82 2.04 0.50
N CYS A 64 7.34 2.90 1.39
CA CYS A 64 8.74 2.86 1.78
C CYS A 64 8.83 2.89 3.30
N LYS A 65 9.95 2.40 3.81
CA LYS A 65 10.27 2.48 5.23
C LYS A 65 11.32 3.55 5.46
N GLN A 66 11.15 4.35 6.52
CA GLN A 66 12.17 5.29 6.95
C GLN A 66 12.64 4.85 8.33
N GLY A 67 13.88 4.38 8.39
CA GLY A 67 14.42 3.79 9.61
C GLY A 67 13.64 2.53 9.99
N GLN A 68 13.49 2.31 11.29
CA GLN A 68 12.85 1.11 11.82
C GLN A 68 11.45 1.36 12.37
N ARG A 69 10.92 2.57 12.21
CA ARG A 69 9.67 2.96 12.88
C ARG A 69 8.62 3.59 11.98
N VAL A 70 9.00 4.04 10.80
CA VAL A 70 8.10 4.79 9.92
C VAL A 70 7.87 4.05 8.63
N VAL A 71 6.59 3.94 8.25
CA VAL A 71 6.17 3.43 6.95
C VAL A 71 5.35 4.52 6.29
N ILE A 72 5.66 4.83 5.04
CA ILE A 72 4.92 5.81 4.26
C ILE A 72 4.22 5.08 3.12
N LEU A 73 2.89 5.15 3.09
CA LEU A 73 2.09 4.61 2.00
C LEU A 73 2.06 5.64 0.88
N LEU A 74 2.73 5.32 -0.22
CA LEU A 74 3.03 6.27 -1.29
C LEU A 74 1.92 6.37 -2.33
N ALA A 75 1.38 5.24 -2.73
CA ALA A 75 0.36 5.17 -3.78
C ALA A 75 -0.34 3.83 -3.70
N GLY A 76 -1.50 3.74 -4.33
CA GLY A 76 -2.24 2.49 -4.47
C GLY A 76 -2.71 2.30 -5.90
N GLY A 77 -3.08 1.08 -6.24
CA GLY A 77 -3.56 0.74 -7.56
C GLY A 77 -3.87 -0.74 -7.65
N ASP A 78 -3.85 -1.27 -8.87
CA ASP A 78 -4.08 -2.69 -9.12
C ASP A 78 -3.10 -3.21 -10.17
N LYS A 79 -3.26 -4.46 -10.56
CA LYS A 79 -2.37 -5.10 -11.52
C LYS A 79 -2.33 -4.36 -12.87
N SER A 80 -3.45 -3.79 -13.32
CA SER A 80 -3.53 -3.14 -14.62
C SER A 80 -2.81 -1.80 -14.65
N THR A 81 -2.58 -1.16 -13.49
CA THR A 81 -1.96 0.15 -13.38
C THR A 81 -0.57 0.11 -12.74
N GLN A 82 -0.03 -1.08 -12.50
CA GLN A 82 1.17 -1.25 -11.68
C GLN A 82 2.37 -0.41 -12.13
N SER A 83 2.70 -0.41 -13.41
CA SER A 83 3.85 0.35 -13.91
C SER A 83 3.70 1.84 -13.67
N LYS A 84 2.51 2.38 -13.90
CA LYS A 84 2.20 3.79 -13.69
C LYS A 84 2.30 4.14 -12.21
N ASP A 85 1.75 3.28 -11.35
CA ASP A 85 1.72 3.53 -9.91
C ASP A 85 3.11 3.52 -9.30
N ILE A 86 3.98 2.62 -9.76
CA ILE A 86 5.36 2.57 -9.30
C ILE A 86 6.09 3.87 -9.67
N LYS A 87 5.85 4.42 -10.86
CA LYS A 87 6.46 5.68 -11.27
C LYS A 87 5.99 6.85 -10.42
N LEU A 88 4.74 6.84 -9.95
CA LEU A 88 4.21 7.88 -9.07
C LEU A 88 4.75 7.74 -7.65
N ALA A 89 5.05 6.54 -7.24
CA ALA A 89 5.60 6.28 -5.92
C ALA A 89 7.07 6.66 -5.86
#